data_c0abe75a4cf4ab1498c33cb5b07d5af9
#
_entry.id   c0abe75a4cf4ab1498c33cb5b07d5af9
#
_cell.length_a   1.000
_cell.length_b   1.000
_cell.length_c   1.000
_cell.angle_alpha   90.00
_cell.angle_beta   90.00
_cell.angle_gamma   90.00
#
_symmetry.space_group_name_H-M   'P 1'
#
loop_
_entity.id
_entity.type
_entity.pdbx_description
1 polymer ?
#
loop_
_entity_poly.entity_id
_entity_poly.type
_entity_poly.pdbx_seq_one_letter_code
_entity_poly.pdbx_strand_id
1 'polypeptide(L)'
;MTATVRPTKNAERSAKTREKVLQATLDQIYECGIQASSTTEIVKRAGVSRGAMLHHFPAKEHLIATAVEKLLEDEIALIRQEAEAYASHEKTIEDFVDFLWERFSGRLFMVTLDFLSSARTDDKLRNAVIPVSLHFHESLNEIWMQFFPHKKMSSDQVQKLLNTTLCLMRGMGVQTVIREDPAYFEGIRDYWKQILHSQLD
;
A
#
# COMPACT_ATOMS: atom_id res chain seq x y z
N MET A 1 32.00 -16.61 3.65
CA MET A 1 31.99 -15.39 4.48
C MET A 1 32.02 -14.21 3.52
N THR A 2 30.86 -13.66 3.16
CA THR A 2 30.74 -12.47 2.30
C THR A 2 30.91 -11.24 3.19
N ALA A 3 32.01 -10.50 3.00
CA ALA A 3 32.26 -9.26 3.71
C ALA A 3 31.21 -8.22 3.29
N THR A 4 30.37 -7.81 4.22
CA THR A 4 29.40 -6.72 4.04
C THR A 4 30.20 -5.42 3.95
N VAL A 5 30.38 -4.91 2.73
CA VAL A 5 31.07 -3.63 2.51
C VAL A 5 30.20 -2.52 3.08
N ARG A 6 30.71 -1.82 4.12
CA ARG A 6 30.01 -0.65 4.67
C ARG A 6 29.84 0.43 3.59
N PRO A 7 28.65 0.99 3.40
CA PRO A 7 28.41 2.05 2.45
C PRO A 7 29.30 3.28 2.77
N THR A 8 29.74 3.98 1.74
CA THR A 8 30.52 5.20 1.91
C THR A 8 29.63 6.31 2.50
N LYS A 9 30.21 7.27 3.24
CA LYS A 9 29.48 8.42 3.83
C LYS A 9 28.67 9.21 2.77
N ASN A 10 29.14 9.24 1.52
CA ASN A 10 28.40 9.85 0.41
C ASN A 10 27.19 9.00 -0.01
N ALA A 11 27.31 7.68 -0.04
CA ALA A 11 26.20 6.78 -0.34
C ALA A 11 25.10 6.85 0.72
N GLU A 12 25.47 6.91 2.01
CA GLU A 12 24.52 7.09 3.12
C GLU A 12 23.78 8.43 3.02
N ARG A 13 24.48 9.53 2.71
CA ARG A 13 23.89 10.85 2.52
C ARG A 13 22.93 10.87 1.33
N SER A 14 23.31 10.23 0.23
CA SER A 14 22.49 10.09 -0.98
C SER A 14 21.20 9.30 -0.69
N ALA A 15 21.29 8.14 -0.02
CA ALA A 15 20.15 7.32 0.39
C ALA A 15 19.21 8.12 1.31
N LYS A 16 19.74 8.85 2.30
CA LYS A 16 18.94 9.69 3.19
C LYS A 16 18.22 10.82 2.45
N THR A 17 18.86 11.40 1.45
CA THR A 17 18.24 12.44 0.60
C THR A 17 17.09 11.83 -0.21
N ARG A 18 17.31 10.68 -0.83
CA ARG A 18 16.29 9.94 -1.59
C ARG A 18 15.07 9.63 -0.72
N GLU A 19 15.28 9.10 0.49
CA GLU A 19 14.22 8.77 1.43
C GLU A 19 13.39 10.01 1.85
N LYS A 20 14.06 11.13 2.18
CA LYS A 20 13.37 12.38 2.49
C LYS A 20 12.48 12.88 1.37
N VAL A 21 12.92 12.76 0.12
CA VAL A 21 12.14 13.18 -1.05
C VAL A 21 10.92 12.26 -1.24
N LEU A 22 11.08 10.95 -1.11
CA LEU A 22 9.98 10.00 -1.20
C LEU A 22 8.93 10.24 -0.11
N GLN A 23 9.35 10.39 1.14
CA GLN A 23 8.43 10.68 2.26
C GLN A 23 7.70 12.01 2.05
N ALA A 24 8.41 13.08 1.68
CA ALA A 24 7.79 14.37 1.40
C ALA A 24 6.80 14.30 0.23
N THR A 25 7.05 13.43 -0.76
CA THR A 25 6.14 13.20 -1.88
C THR A 25 4.84 12.55 -1.39
N LEU A 26 4.92 11.50 -0.58
CA LEU A 26 3.75 10.83 0.00
C LEU A 26 2.95 11.77 0.90
N ASP A 27 3.63 12.59 1.71
CA ASP A 27 2.97 13.59 2.56
C ASP A 27 2.24 14.63 1.73
N GLN A 28 2.86 15.11 0.66
CA GLN A 28 2.27 16.10 -0.23
C GLN A 28 1.06 15.53 -0.99
N ILE A 29 1.15 14.28 -1.47
CA ILE A 29 0.02 13.61 -2.13
C ILE A 29 -1.14 13.45 -1.15
N TYR A 30 -0.87 12.98 0.06
CA TYR A 30 -1.93 12.77 1.06
C TYR A 30 -2.68 14.06 1.42
N GLU A 31 -1.95 15.18 1.56
CA GLU A 31 -2.54 16.45 2.00
C GLU A 31 -3.21 17.24 0.87
N CYS A 32 -2.66 17.21 -0.35
CA CYS A 32 -3.06 18.08 -1.43
C CYS A 32 -3.47 17.35 -2.72
N GLY A 33 -3.29 16.04 -2.80
CA GLY A 33 -3.50 15.26 -4.01
C GLY A 33 -2.35 15.39 -5.02
N ILE A 34 -2.30 14.45 -5.98
CA ILE A 34 -1.24 14.38 -7.01
C ILE A 34 -1.23 15.61 -7.92
N GLN A 35 -2.41 16.11 -8.31
CA GLN A 35 -2.52 17.25 -9.22
C GLN A 35 -1.92 18.52 -8.63
N ALA A 36 -2.15 18.78 -7.33
CA ALA A 36 -1.59 19.93 -6.62
C ALA A 36 -0.14 19.73 -6.15
N SER A 37 0.39 18.50 -6.19
CA SER A 37 1.75 18.18 -5.75
C SER A 37 2.78 18.62 -6.79
N SER A 38 3.42 19.77 -6.59
CA SER A 38 4.51 20.25 -7.43
C SER A 38 5.88 19.79 -6.91
N THR A 39 6.85 19.61 -7.82
CA THR A 39 8.24 19.29 -7.41
C THR A 39 8.85 20.38 -6.54
N THR A 40 8.41 21.63 -6.69
CA THR A 40 8.86 22.77 -5.87
C THR A 40 8.41 22.62 -4.42
N GLU A 41 7.14 22.26 -4.18
CA GLU A 41 6.64 22.04 -2.83
C GLU A 41 7.24 20.78 -2.19
N ILE A 42 7.43 19.72 -2.99
CA ILE A 42 8.07 18.49 -2.52
C ILE A 42 9.51 18.75 -2.03
N VAL A 43 10.36 19.47 -2.81
CA VAL A 43 11.74 19.74 -2.38
C VAL A 43 11.82 20.68 -1.19
N LYS A 44 10.89 21.64 -1.08
CA LYS A 44 10.74 22.52 0.07
C LYS A 44 10.42 21.72 1.33
N ARG A 45 9.45 20.83 1.26
CA ARG A 45 9.03 19.93 2.35
C ARG A 45 10.16 18.98 2.75
N ALA A 46 10.85 18.39 1.79
CA ALA A 46 11.98 17.48 2.01
C ALA A 46 13.23 18.18 2.61
N GLY A 47 13.32 19.51 2.52
CA GLY A 47 14.50 20.28 2.92
C GLY A 47 15.72 19.95 2.07
N VAL A 48 15.54 19.75 0.75
CA VAL A 48 16.60 19.43 -0.21
C VAL A 48 16.60 20.41 -1.38
N SER A 49 17.72 20.50 -2.12
CA SER A 49 17.75 21.29 -3.34
C SER A 49 17.05 20.58 -4.51
N ARG A 50 16.51 21.35 -5.45
CA ARG A 50 15.92 20.81 -6.69
C ARG A 50 16.92 19.95 -7.48
N GLY A 51 18.19 20.37 -7.52
CA GLY A 51 19.25 19.58 -8.19
C GLY A 51 19.48 18.22 -7.53
N ALA A 52 19.46 18.16 -6.18
CA ALA A 52 19.57 16.90 -5.44
C ALA A 52 18.38 15.97 -5.72
N MET A 53 17.15 16.49 -5.82
CA MET A 53 15.98 15.70 -6.19
C MET A 53 16.08 15.18 -7.62
N LEU A 54 16.43 16.05 -8.60
CA LEU A 54 16.53 15.67 -10.01
C LEU A 54 17.64 14.64 -10.27
N HIS A 55 18.68 14.62 -9.45
CA HIS A 55 19.70 13.59 -9.50
C HIS A 55 19.15 12.19 -9.22
N HIS A 56 18.14 12.07 -8.33
CA HIS A 56 17.49 10.81 -8.02
C HIS A 56 16.24 10.53 -8.86
N PHE A 57 15.50 11.57 -9.22
CA PHE A 57 14.20 11.48 -9.86
C PHE A 57 14.11 12.49 -11.02
N PRO A 58 14.45 12.08 -12.25
CA PRO A 58 14.51 12.99 -13.41
C PRO A 58 13.14 13.52 -13.85
N ALA A 59 12.04 12.85 -13.47
CA ALA A 59 10.68 13.22 -13.82
C ALA A 59 9.74 13.12 -12.59
N LYS A 60 8.69 13.96 -12.58
CA LYS A 60 7.67 13.96 -11.51
C LYS A 60 6.94 12.61 -11.43
N GLU A 61 6.58 12.05 -12.58
CA GLU A 61 5.87 10.78 -12.68
C GLU A 61 6.71 9.62 -12.11
N HIS A 62 8.01 9.63 -12.41
CA HIS A 62 8.94 8.64 -11.83
C HIS A 62 9.08 8.80 -10.31
N LEU A 63 9.15 10.04 -9.81
CA LEU A 63 9.19 10.31 -8.37
C LEU A 63 7.92 9.79 -7.68
N ILE A 64 6.74 10.09 -8.22
CA ILE A 64 5.46 9.64 -7.67
C ILE A 64 5.37 8.12 -7.69
N ALA A 65 5.67 7.48 -8.81
CA ALA A 65 5.64 6.02 -8.94
C ALA A 65 6.57 5.35 -7.91
N THR A 66 7.82 5.83 -7.79
CA THR A 66 8.78 5.27 -6.81
C THR A 66 8.34 5.51 -5.36
N ALA A 67 7.69 6.64 -5.05
CA ALA A 67 7.19 6.90 -3.71
C ALA A 67 6.03 5.94 -3.35
N VAL A 68 5.12 5.70 -4.29
CA VAL A 68 4.02 4.75 -4.09
C VAL A 68 4.51 3.30 -4.08
N GLU A 69 5.47 2.95 -4.94
CA GLU A 69 6.13 1.63 -4.93
C GLU A 69 6.68 1.31 -3.54
N LYS A 70 7.50 2.22 -2.98
CA LYS A 70 8.04 2.05 -1.63
C LYS A 70 6.93 1.91 -0.57
N LEU A 71 5.89 2.73 -0.64
CA LEU A 71 4.75 2.63 0.27
C LEU A 71 4.09 1.25 0.21
N LEU A 72 3.88 0.72 -0.99
CA LEU A 72 3.27 -0.60 -1.19
C LEU A 72 4.20 -1.75 -0.80
N GLU A 73 5.52 -1.63 -1.01
CA GLU A 73 6.51 -2.60 -0.51
C GLU A 73 6.51 -2.69 1.02
N ASP A 74 6.47 -1.55 1.71
CA ASP A 74 6.39 -1.50 3.18
C ASP A 74 5.08 -2.15 3.66
N GLU A 75 3.96 -1.95 2.94
CA GLU A 75 2.68 -2.61 3.26
C GLU A 75 2.68 -4.12 2.99
N ILE A 76 3.31 -4.58 1.91
CA ILE A 76 3.47 -6.03 1.65
C ILE A 76 4.19 -6.69 2.83
N ALA A 77 5.24 -6.07 3.36
CA ALA A 77 5.98 -6.59 4.51
C ALA A 77 5.08 -6.69 5.77
N LEU A 78 4.27 -5.66 6.04
CA LEU A 78 3.34 -5.66 7.17
C LEU A 78 2.23 -6.70 7.01
N ILE A 79 1.64 -6.81 5.82
CA ILE A 79 0.60 -7.82 5.53
C ILE A 79 1.17 -9.23 5.65
N ARG A 80 2.40 -9.46 5.21
CA ARG A 80 3.07 -10.75 5.38
C ARG A 80 3.26 -11.10 6.85
N GLN A 81 3.72 -10.16 7.68
CA GLN A 81 3.87 -10.36 9.12
C GLN A 81 2.54 -10.70 9.80
N GLU A 82 1.44 -10.03 9.45
CA GLU A 82 0.12 -10.34 9.97
C GLU A 82 -0.37 -11.72 9.53
N ALA A 83 -0.15 -12.09 8.27
CA ALA A 83 -0.50 -13.41 7.77
C ALA A 83 0.32 -14.53 8.44
N GLU A 84 1.58 -14.30 8.77
CA GLU A 84 2.42 -15.22 9.55
C GLU A 84 1.88 -15.42 10.97
N ALA A 85 1.47 -14.32 11.64
CA ALA A 85 0.87 -14.37 12.96
C ALA A 85 -0.49 -15.12 12.97
N TYR A 86 -1.28 -14.99 11.91
CA TYR A 86 -2.48 -15.81 11.70
C TYR A 86 -2.12 -17.30 11.54
N ALA A 87 -1.16 -17.62 10.68
CA ALA A 87 -0.75 -19.00 10.41
C ALA A 87 -0.14 -19.71 11.64
N SER A 88 0.49 -18.96 12.54
CA SER A 88 1.01 -19.46 13.83
C SER A 88 -0.05 -19.53 14.94
N HIS A 89 -1.28 -19.20 14.66
CA HIS A 89 -2.42 -19.11 15.62
C HIS A 89 -2.22 -18.07 16.73
N GLU A 90 -1.36 -17.08 16.52
CA GLU A 90 -1.23 -15.92 17.41
C GLU A 90 -2.35 -14.90 17.20
N LYS A 91 -2.95 -14.89 16.01
CA LYS A 91 -4.07 -14.04 15.60
C LYS A 91 -5.17 -14.83 14.91
N THR A 92 -6.37 -14.27 14.93
CA THR A 92 -7.56 -14.83 14.28
C THR A 92 -7.78 -14.22 12.89
N ILE A 93 -8.73 -14.77 12.12
CA ILE A 93 -9.14 -14.18 10.83
C ILE A 93 -9.82 -12.83 11.05
N GLU A 94 -10.50 -12.64 12.17
CA GLU A 94 -11.12 -11.39 12.59
C GLU A 94 -10.07 -10.31 12.80
N ASP A 95 -8.96 -10.62 13.49
CA ASP A 95 -7.82 -9.71 13.67
C ASP A 95 -7.21 -9.30 12.33
N PHE A 96 -7.10 -10.25 11.38
CA PHE A 96 -6.61 -9.96 10.04
C PHE A 96 -7.54 -9.05 9.24
N VAL A 97 -8.85 -9.23 9.36
CA VAL A 97 -9.86 -8.35 8.74
C VAL A 97 -9.76 -6.93 9.32
N ASP A 98 -9.62 -6.79 10.64
CA ASP A 98 -9.47 -5.49 11.29
C ASP A 98 -8.16 -4.80 10.90
N PHE A 99 -7.07 -5.56 10.81
CA PHE A 99 -5.80 -5.05 10.28
C PHE A 99 -5.96 -4.52 8.84
N LEU A 100 -6.60 -5.27 7.95
CA LEU A 100 -6.86 -4.81 6.58
C LEU A 100 -7.70 -3.52 6.59
N TRP A 101 -8.70 -3.43 7.46
CA TRP A 101 -9.52 -2.23 7.57
C TRP A 101 -8.70 -1.00 7.96
N GLU A 102 -7.79 -1.11 8.93
CA GLU A 102 -6.89 0.00 9.31
C GLU A 102 -6.06 0.48 8.11
N ARG A 103 -5.61 -0.43 7.25
CA ARG A 103 -4.84 -0.07 6.04
C ARG A 103 -5.72 0.63 5.00
N PHE A 104 -6.93 0.12 4.75
CA PHE A 104 -7.84 0.62 3.72
C PHE A 104 -8.72 1.80 4.16
N SER A 105 -8.79 2.12 5.45
CA SER A 105 -9.43 3.35 5.96
C SER A 105 -8.45 4.48 6.23
N GLY A 106 -7.15 4.23 6.09
CA GLY A 106 -6.08 5.15 6.45
C GLY A 106 -5.39 5.82 5.26
N ARG A 107 -4.27 6.47 5.60
CA ARG A 107 -3.42 7.24 4.68
C ARG A 107 -2.97 6.44 3.44
N LEU A 108 -2.55 5.19 3.64
CA LEU A 108 -2.12 4.32 2.55
C LEU A 108 -3.14 4.30 1.41
N PHE A 109 -4.40 4.03 1.78
CA PHE A 109 -5.46 3.88 0.80
C PHE A 109 -5.77 5.19 0.08
N MET A 110 -5.79 6.32 0.79
CA MET A 110 -6.05 7.64 0.19
C MET A 110 -4.98 8.03 -0.83
N VAL A 111 -3.71 7.81 -0.52
CA VAL A 111 -2.60 8.04 -1.46
C VAL A 111 -2.73 7.11 -2.68
N THR A 112 -3.02 5.84 -2.46
CA THR A 112 -3.17 4.86 -3.54
C THR A 112 -4.39 5.16 -4.42
N LEU A 113 -5.50 5.57 -3.82
CA LEU A 113 -6.73 5.92 -4.54
C LEU A 113 -6.53 7.13 -5.45
N ASP A 114 -5.87 8.19 -4.95
CA ASP A 114 -5.56 9.38 -5.76
C ASP A 114 -4.58 9.04 -6.89
N PHE A 115 -3.60 8.20 -6.61
CA PHE A 115 -2.66 7.70 -7.60
C PHE A 115 -3.36 6.93 -8.74
N LEU A 116 -4.23 5.97 -8.40
CA LEU A 116 -5.01 5.21 -9.40
C LEU A 116 -5.99 6.10 -10.16
N SER A 117 -6.65 7.03 -9.49
CA SER A 117 -7.59 7.97 -10.10
C SER A 117 -6.89 8.89 -11.10
N SER A 118 -5.73 9.44 -10.72
CA SER A 118 -4.92 10.31 -11.58
C SER A 118 -4.35 9.56 -12.79
N ALA A 119 -3.94 8.31 -12.63
CA ALA A 119 -3.44 7.46 -13.70
C ALA A 119 -4.50 7.16 -14.80
N ARG A 120 -5.79 7.30 -14.50
CA ARG A 120 -6.87 7.12 -15.48
C ARG A 120 -6.82 8.12 -16.63
N THR A 121 -6.33 9.33 -16.38
CA THR A 121 -6.32 10.45 -17.34
C THR A 121 -4.91 10.92 -17.74
N ASP A 122 -3.87 10.35 -17.16
CA ASP A 122 -2.47 10.65 -17.43
C ASP A 122 -1.74 9.38 -17.87
N ASP A 123 -1.44 9.27 -19.16
CA ASP A 123 -0.79 8.09 -19.75
C ASP A 123 0.63 7.84 -19.21
N LYS A 124 1.37 8.89 -18.87
CA LYS A 124 2.72 8.74 -18.32
C LYS A 124 2.67 8.17 -16.93
N LEU A 125 1.77 8.71 -16.10
CA LEU A 125 1.54 8.21 -14.77
C LEU A 125 1.00 6.78 -14.82
N ARG A 126 0.02 6.50 -15.69
CA ARG A 126 -0.54 5.16 -15.89
C ARG A 126 0.52 4.12 -16.21
N ASN A 127 1.43 4.42 -17.14
CA ASN A 127 2.51 3.51 -17.53
C ASN A 127 3.50 3.25 -16.39
N ALA A 128 3.72 4.23 -15.51
CA ALA A 128 4.55 4.06 -14.33
C ALA A 128 3.84 3.28 -13.20
N VAL A 129 2.50 3.39 -13.11
CA VAL A 129 1.66 2.79 -12.05
C VAL A 129 1.36 1.32 -12.26
N ILE A 130 1.10 0.90 -13.51
CA ILE A 130 0.65 -0.46 -13.81
C ILE A 130 1.60 -1.52 -13.24
N PRO A 131 2.93 -1.46 -13.47
CA PRO A 131 3.85 -2.46 -12.92
C PRO A 131 3.81 -2.54 -11.39
N VAL A 132 3.75 -1.38 -10.72
CA VAL A 132 3.70 -1.28 -9.25
C VAL A 132 2.42 -1.92 -8.71
N SER A 133 1.28 -1.63 -9.33
CA SER A 133 -0.02 -2.18 -8.93
C SER A 133 -0.10 -3.68 -9.15
N LEU A 134 0.43 -4.18 -10.27
CA LEU A 134 0.47 -5.62 -10.57
C LEU A 134 1.34 -6.36 -9.55
N HIS A 135 2.55 -5.85 -9.28
CA HIS A 135 3.45 -6.44 -8.28
C HIS A 135 2.81 -6.51 -6.89
N PHE A 136 2.11 -5.44 -6.47
CA PHE A 136 1.38 -5.45 -5.21
C PHE A 136 0.30 -6.54 -5.18
N HIS A 137 -0.51 -6.66 -6.24
CA HIS A 137 -1.54 -7.70 -6.34
C HIS A 137 -0.97 -9.11 -6.34
N GLU A 138 0.10 -9.35 -7.08
CA GLU A 138 0.79 -10.65 -7.13
C GLU A 138 1.32 -11.02 -5.74
N SER A 139 1.99 -10.09 -5.06
CA SER A 139 2.51 -10.30 -3.70
C SER A 139 1.39 -10.61 -2.69
N LEU A 140 0.24 -9.95 -2.77
CA LEU A 140 -0.90 -10.26 -1.92
C LEU A 140 -1.45 -11.66 -2.19
N ASN A 141 -1.56 -12.06 -3.46
CA ASN A 141 -1.99 -13.41 -3.81
C ASN A 141 -1.03 -14.48 -3.29
N GLU A 142 0.30 -14.25 -3.40
CA GLU A 142 1.31 -15.16 -2.86
C GLU A 142 1.20 -15.32 -1.35
N ILE A 143 1.09 -14.20 -0.61
CA ILE A 143 0.92 -14.21 0.85
C ILE A 143 -0.34 -14.99 1.22
N TRP A 144 -1.46 -14.72 0.55
CA TRP A 144 -2.72 -15.38 0.84
C TRP A 144 -2.64 -16.89 0.62
N MET A 145 -2.08 -17.30 -0.52
CA MET A 145 -1.91 -18.73 -0.84
C MET A 145 -0.95 -19.44 0.10
N GLN A 146 0.04 -18.75 0.62
CA GLN A 146 1.03 -19.30 1.54
C GLN A 146 0.49 -19.47 2.96
N PHE A 147 -0.22 -18.50 3.48
CA PHE A 147 -0.59 -18.43 4.90
C PHE A 147 -2.07 -18.77 5.19
N PHE A 148 -2.91 -18.85 4.15
CA PHE A 148 -4.32 -19.24 4.27
C PHE A 148 -4.63 -20.53 3.46
N PRO A 149 -3.91 -21.64 3.69
CA PRO A 149 -4.21 -22.89 3.00
C PRO A 149 -5.49 -23.51 3.59
N HIS A 150 -6.43 -23.90 2.74
CA HIS A 150 -7.66 -24.53 3.17
C HIS A 150 -7.82 -25.90 2.57
N LYS A 151 -8.03 -26.91 3.45
CA LYS A 151 -8.23 -28.30 3.01
C LYS A 151 -9.56 -28.50 2.26
N LYS A 152 -10.55 -27.63 2.52
CA LYS A 152 -11.92 -27.75 1.97
C LYS A 152 -12.15 -26.86 0.74
N MET A 153 -11.22 -25.95 0.38
CA MET A 153 -11.37 -24.99 -0.71
C MET A 153 -10.31 -25.18 -1.77
N SER A 154 -10.69 -25.01 -3.03
CA SER A 154 -9.70 -24.93 -4.11
C SER A 154 -8.92 -23.61 -4.05
N SER A 155 -7.72 -23.57 -4.66
CA SER A 155 -6.91 -22.36 -4.77
C SER A 155 -7.68 -21.20 -5.41
N ASP A 156 -8.53 -21.46 -6.40
CA ASP A 156 -9.39 -20.47 -7.06
C ASP A 156 -10.44 -19.88 -6.09
N GLN A 157 -11.03 -20.70 -5.22
CA GLN A 157 -11.98 -20.24 -4.21
C GLN A 157 -11.29 -19.38 -3.15
N VAL A 158 -10.11 -19.78 -2.68
CA VAL A 158 -9.30 -19.01 -1.73
C VAL A 158 -8.92 -17.65 -2.32
N GLN A 159 -8.49 -17.61 -3.58
CA GLN A 159 -8.14 -16.37 -4.27
C GLN A 159 -9.37 -15.44 -4.47
N LYS A 160 -10.52 -16.00 -4.80
CA LYS A 160 -11.78 -15.24 -4.90
C LYS A 160 -12.18 -14.64 -3.55
N LEU A 161 -12.01 -15.38 -2.46
CA LEU A 161 -12.31 -14.91 -1.12
C LEU A 161 -11.43 -13.71 -0.74
N LEU A 162 -10.11 -13.80 -0.99
CA LEU A 162 -9.19 -12.65 -0.82
C LEU A 162 -9.65 -11.45 -1.64
N ASN A 163 -9.85 -11.64 -2.94
CA ASN A 163 -10.21 -10.53 -3.83
C ASN A 163 -11.53 -9.89 -3.42
N THR A 164 -12.51 -10.67 -2.96
CA THR A 164 -13.77 -10.14 -2.42
C THR A 164 -13.52 -9.31 -1.16
N THR A 165 -12.72 -9.81 -0.24
CA THR A 165 -12.32 -9.06 0.98
C THR A 165 -11.66 -7.73 0.62
N LEU A 166 -10.68 -7.74 -0.29
CA LEU A 166 -10.01 -6.52 -0.72
C LEU A 166 -10.94 -5.52 -1.44
N CYS A 167 -11.89 -6.01 -2.25
CA CYS A 167 -12.89 -5.18 -2.90
C CYS A 167 -13.83 -4.55 -1.87
N LEU A 168 -14.26 -5.31 -0.86
CA LEU A 168 -15.08 -4.80 0.23
C LEU A 168 -14.34 -3.70 1.02
N MET A 169 -13.09 -3.96 1.44
CA MET A 169 -12.28 -2.98 2.18
C MET A 169 -12.05 -1.70 1.37
N ARG A 170 -11.72 -1.82 0.09
CA ARG A 170 -11.56 -0.66 -0.81
C ARG A 170 -12.85 0.13 -0.96
N GLY A 171 -13.98 -0.55 -1.16
CA GLY A 171 -15.30 0.09 -1.27
C GLY A 171 -15.68 0.85 0.00
N MET A 172 -15.48 0.25 1.17
CA MET A 172 -15.68 0.92 2.46
C MET A 172 -14.70 2.09 2.64
N GLY A 173 -13.41 1.91 2.31
CA GLY A 173 -12.40 2.96 2.40
C GLY A 173 -12.74 4.19 1.57
N VAL A 174 -13.27 4.02 0.35
CA VAL A 174 -13.79 5.15 -0.45
C VAL A 174 -14.94 5.86 0.27
N GLN A 175 -15.82 5.11 0.92
CA GLN A 175 -16.98 5.69 1.61
C GLN A 175 -16.61 6.49 2.86
N THR A 176 -15.44 6.29 3.47
CA THR A 176 -15.00 7.11 4.62
C THR A 176 -14.86 8.59 4.26
N VAL A 177 -14.66 8.93 2.98
CA VAL A 177 -14.59 10.32 2.50
C VAL A 177 -15.93 11.06 2.64
N ILE A 178 -17.04 10.32 2.59
CA ILE A 178 -18.41 10.91 2.58
C ILE A 178 -19.22 10.52 3.82
N ARG A 179 -18.75 9.57 4.63
CA ARG A 179 -19.48 9.07 5.80
C ARG A 179 -18.57 8.96 7.01
N GLU A 180 -18.84 9.79 8.01
CA GLU A 180 -18.19 9.76 9.33
C GLU A 180 -19.03 8.94 10.32
N ASP A 181 -19.16 7.63 10.08
CA ASP A 181 -19.96 6.71 10.87
C ASP A 181 -19.19 5.41 11.14
N PRO A 182 -18.34 5.36 12.17
CA PRO A 182 -17.56 4.16 12.51
C PRO A 182 -18.41 2.92 12.76
N ALA A 183 -19.59 3.08 13.37
CA ALA A 183 -20.47 1.95 13.69
C ALA A 183 -21.05 1.28 12.43
N TYR A 184 -21.31 2.06 11.39
CA TYR A 184 -21.71 1.55 10.08
C TYR A 184 -20.64 0.63 9.46
N PHE A 185 -19.38 1.07 9.48
CA PHE A 185 -18.28 0.27 8.93
C PHE A 185 -17.95 -0.94 9.79
N GLU A 186 -18.08 -0.82 11.12
CA GLU A 186 -17.94 -1.94 12.05
C GLU A 186 -18.99 -3.02 11.77
N GLY A 187 -20.26 -2.65 11.64
CA GLY A 187 -21.33 -3.60 11.32
C GLY A 187 -21.11 -4.35 10.01
N ILE A 188 -20.58 -3.70 8.97
CA ILE A 188 -20.24 -4.38 7.70
C ILE A 188 -19.08 -5.35 7.90
N ARG A 189 -18.04 -4.96 8.65
CA ARG A 189 -16.88 -5.84 8.93
C ARG A 189 -17.31 -7.06 9.74
N ASP A 190 -18.13 -6.87 10.75
CA ASP A 190 -18.62 -7.98 11.59
C ASP A 190 -19.46 -8.96 10.80
N TYR A 191 -20.31 -8.47 9.90
CA TYR A 191 -21.04 -9.33 8.97
C TYR A 191 -20.10 -10.09 8.04
N TRP A 192 -19.05 -9.44 7.51
CA TRP A 192 -18.07 -10.10 6.66
C TRP A 192 -17.24 -11.14 7.42
N LYS A 193 -16.84 -10.86 8.66
CA LYS A 193 -16.15 -11.82 9.56
C LYS A 193 -16.98 -13.10 9.75
N GLN A 194 -18.29 -12.99 9.97
CA GLN A 194 -19.18 -14.14 10.07
C GLN A 194 -19.21 -14.97 8.79
N ILE A 195 -19.23 -14.32 7.61
CA ILE A 195 -19.17 -15.02 6.32
C ILE A 195 -17.83 -15.75 6.18
N LEU A 196 -16.71 -15.08 6.45
CA LEU A 196 -15.38 -15.69 6.39
C LEU A 196 -15.28 -16.92 7.28
N HIS A 197 -15.72 -16.81 8.53
CA HIS A 197 -15.73 -17.91 9.49
C HIS A 197 -16.51 -19.12 8.94
N SER A 198 -17.71 -18.90 8.41
CA SER A 198 -18.54 -19.98 7.82
C SER A 198 -17.93 -20.64 6.57
N GLN A 199 -17.00 -19.97 5.88
CA GLN A 199 -16.33 -20.52 4.70
C GLN A 199 -15.02 -21.24 5.03
N LEU A 200 -14.39 -20.86 6.15
CA LEU A 200 -13.08 -21.35 6.55
C LEU A 200 -13.15 -22.55 7.51
N ASP A 201 -14.27 -22.75 8.22
CA ASP A 201 -14.57 -23.90 9.08
C ASP A 201 -15.11 -25.09 8.26
#